data_51ab6d98e620f912d47c081b81c191e7
#
_entry.id   51ab6d98e620f912d47c081b81c191e7
#
_cell.length_a   1.000
_cell.length_b   1.000
_cell.length_c   1.000
_cell.angle_alpha   90.00
_cell.angle_beta   90.00
_cell.angle_gamma   90.00
#
_symmetry.space_group_name_H-M   'P 1'
#
loop_
_entity.id
_entity.type
_entity.pdbx_description
1 polymer ?
#
loop_
_entity_poly.entity_id
_entity_poly.type
_entity_poly.pdbx_seq_one_letter_code
_entity_poly.pdbx_strand_id
1 'polypeptide(L)'
;EDPSLLVEYSKELKQMILSGQGEFHLNTMKWRIEHNDKIQIEFYAPKIPYRETITKYAQADYRHKKQSGGAGQFGEVHMVIEPYEEGMPEPTTYKIGGVDSKMSIKEEYDLPWGGKLVFYNCIVGGVIEARFMPAILKGIMEKMEEGPLTGSYARDIRVCIYDGKMHPVDSNEISFRLAGRHAFSEAFR
;
A
#
# COMPACT_ATOMS: atom_id res chain seq x y z
N GLU A 1 -20.05 5.88 -33.62
CA GLU A 1 -18.91 5.75 -32.68
C GLU A 1 -17.90 6.85 -32.96
N ASP A 2 -17.54 7.62 -31.96
CA ASP A 2 -16.64 8.75 -32.07
C ASP A 2 -15.24 8.34 -31.57
N PRO A 3 -14.23 8.22 -32.45
CA PRO A 3 -12.90 7.75 -32.07
C PRO A 3 -12.13 8.77 -31.20
N SER A 4 -12.60 10.02 -31.12
CA SER A 4 -12.00 11.07 -30.28
C SER A 4 -12.55 11.10 -28.86
N LEU A 5 -13.53 10.23 -28.54
CA LEU A 5 -14.12 10.08 -27.23
C LEU A 5 -13.52 8.86 -26.51
N LEU A 6 -12.99 9.07 -25.35
CA LEU A 6 -12.46 8.00 -24.49
C LEU A 6 -13.30 7.87 -23.22
N VAL A 7 -13.72 6.65 -22.93
CA VAL A 7 -14.39 6.30 -21.66
C VAL A 7 -13.54 5.28 -20.94
N GLU A 8 -13.13 5.61 -19.72
CA GLU A 8 -12.33 4.71 -18.90
C GLU A 8 -12.78 4.73 -17.44
N TYR A 9 -12.58 3.61 -16.75
CA TYR A 9 -12.78 3.54 -15.31
C TYR A 9 -11.45 3.74 -14.58
N SER A 10 -11.31 4.83 -13.83
CA SER A 10 -10.17 5.05 -12.97
C SER A 10 -10.35 4.29 -11.64
N LYS A 11 -9.57 3.24 -11.45
CA LYS A 11 -9.54 2.49 -10.18
C LYS A 11 -9.10 3.35 -9.01
N GLU A 12 -8.15 4.25 -9.25
CA GLU A 12 -7.62 5.17 -8.25
C GLU A 12 -8.69 6.14 -7.76
N LEU A 13 -9.38 6.79 -8.66
CA LEU A 13 -10.40 7.78 -8.35
C LEU A 13 -11.76 7.15 -8.04
N LYS A 14 -11.93 5.86 -8.37
CA LYS A 14 -13.21 5.14 -8.33
C LYS A 14 -14.31 5.89 -9.10
N GLN A 15 -13.95 6.39 -10.28
CA GLN A 15 -14.83 7.16 -11.15
C GLN A 15 -14.73 6.66 -12.59
N MET A 16 -15.86 6.72 -13.30
CA MET A 16 -15.90 6.67 -14.76
C MET A 16 -15.48 8.03 -15.31
N ILE A 17 -14.48 8.06 -16.17
CA ILE A 17 -13.97 9.29 -16.77
C ILE A 17 -14.30 9.28 -18.25
N LEU A 18 -14.95 10.36 -18.69
CA LEU A 18 -15.22 10.64 -20.08
C LEU A 18 -14.28 11.74 -20.56
N SER A 19 -13.44 11.43 -21.53
CA SER A 19 -12.50 12.37 -22.12
C SER A 19 -12.86 12.67 -23.56
N GLY A 20 -12.89 13.94 -23.93
CA GLY A 20 -13.21 14.41 -25.27
C GLY A 20 -12.34 15.60 -25.66
N GLN A 21 -12.63 16.19 -26.83
CA GLN A 21 -11.86 17.28 -27.42
C GLN A 21 -12.25 18.68 -26.93
N GLY A 22 -13.10 18.77 -25.94
CA GLY A 22 -13.53 20.02 -25.34
C GLY A 22 -14.95 19.95 -24.78
N GLU A 23 -15.36 21.03 -24.13
CA GLU A 23 -16.63 21.12 -23.43
C GLU A 23 -17.84 20.93 -24.37
N PHE A 24 -17.79 21.52 -25.56
CA PHE A 24 -18.85 21.37 -26.56
C PHE A 24 -19.00 19.92 -26.99
N HIS A 25 -17.90 19.20 -27.21
CA HIS A 25 -17.89 17.79 -27.55
C HIS A 25 -18.53 16.93 -26.45
N LEU A 26 -18.13 17.14 -25.20
CA LEU A 26 -18.67 16.43 -24.05
C LEU A 26 -20.18 16.72 -23.86
N ASN A 27 -20.59 17.96 -23.98
CA ASN A 27 -22.01 18.34 -23.87
C ASN A 27 -22.86 17.76 -25.00
N THR A 28 -22.33 17.67 -26.22
CA THR A 28 -22.99 17.02 -27.34
C THR A 28 -23.18 15.52 -27.08
N MET A 29 -22.18 14.85 -26.51
CA MET A 29 -22.30 13.44 -26.14
C MET A 29 -23.31 13.22 -25.01
N LYS A 30 -23.33 14.11 -24.01
CA LYS A 30 -24.34 14.09 -22.95
C LYS A 30 -25.73 14.17 -23.54
N TRP A 31 -25.96 15.15 -24.42
CA TRP A 31 -27.25 15.33 -25.08
C TRP A 31 -27.67 14.09 -25.88
N ARG A 32 -26.75 13.46 -26.63
CA ARG A 32 -27.03 12.21 -27.38
C ARG A 32 -27.44 11.07 -26.48
N ILE A 33 -26.72 10.84 -25.38
CA ILE A 33 -27.03 9.78 -24.41
C ILE A 33 -28.41 10.01 -23.78
N GLU A 34 -28.71 11.23 -23.37
CA GLU A 34 -29.99 11.57 -22.74
C GLU A 34 -31.19 11.44 -23.69
N HIS A 35 -31.01 11.82 -24.98
CA HIS A 35 -32.12 11.82 -25.95
C HIS A 35 -32.28 10.50 -26.68
N ASN A 36 -31.18 9.84 -27.06
CA ASN A 36 -31.24 8.57 -27.80
C ASN A 36 -31.41 7.37 -26.89
N ASP A 37 -30.64 7.33 -25.82
CA ASP A 37 -30.60 6.20 -24.88
C ASP A 37 -31.54 6.38 -23.70
N LYS A 38 -32.11 7.58 -23.52
CA LYS A 38 -33.00 7.96 -22.41
C LYS A 38 -32.40 7.75 -21.03
N ILE A 39 -31.09 7.87 -20.93
CA ILE A 39 -30.33 7.76 -19.68
C ILE A 39 -29.94 9.15 -19.24
N GLN A 40 -30.36 9.55 -18.06
CA GLN A 40 -29.89 10.80 -17.46
C GLN A 40 -28.49 10.63 -16.88
N ILE A 41 -27.58 11.52 -17.24
CA ILE A 41 -26.21 11.54 -16.76
C ILE A 41 -25.83 12.93 -16.23
N GLU A 42 -24.99 12.95 -15.21
CA GLU A 42 -24.41 14.16 -14.67
C GLU A 42 -22.89 14.12 -14.82
N PHE A 43 -22.32 15.26 -15.21
CA PHE A 43 -20.88 15.43 -15.30
C PHE A 43 -20.33 16.14 -14.08
N TYR A 44 -19.28 15.56 -13.51
CA TYR A 44 -18.51 16.16 -12.44
C TYR A 44 -17.06 16.26 -12.87
N ALA A 45 -16.35 17.28 -12.38
CA ALA A 45 -14.91 17.34 -12.55
C ALA A 45 -14.26 16.09 -11.92
N PRO A 46 -13.29 15.45 -12.60
CA PRO A 46 -12.57 14.32 -12.02
C PRO A 46 -11.90 14.74 -10.70
N LYS A 47 -11.87 13.81 -9.75
CA LYS A 47 -11.12 13.99 -8.52
C LYS A 47 -9.64 14.12 -8.83
N ILE A 48 -8.92 14.92 -8.05
CA ILE A 48 -7.46 15.04 -8.16
C ILE A 48 -6.84 13.77 -7.54
N PRO A 49 -5.94 13.08 -8.27
CA PRO A 49 -5.26 11.90 -7.75
C PRO A 49 -4.14 12.30 -6.77
N TYR A 50 -4.48 12.39 -5.50
CA TYR A 50 -3.49 12.62 -4.45
C TYR A 50 -2.64 11.38 -4.20
N ARG A 51 -1.46 11.59 -3.63
CA ARG A 51 -0.56 10.55 -3.12
C ARG A 51 -0.33 10.78 -1.64
N GLU A 52 -0.21 9.68 -0.90
CA GLU A 52 0.15 9.72 0.51
C GLU A 52 1.65 9.44 0.67
N THR A 53 2.28 10.10 1.61
CA THR A 53 3.65 9.80 2.03
C THR A 53 3.82 10.18 3.49
N ILE A 54 4.94 9.77 4.07
CA ILE A 54 5.31 10.12 5.44
C ILE A 54 6.47 11.10 5.41
N THR A 55 6.58 11.91 6.45
CA THR A 55 7.64 12.93 6.59
C THR A 55 8.56 12.68 7.77
N LYS A 56 8.26 11.65 8.55
CA LYS A 56 8.99 11.32 9.77
C LYS A 56 9.19 9.82 9.91
N TYR A 57 10.23 9.46 10.64
CA TYR A 57 10.43 8.12 11.15
C TYR A 57 9.27 7.73 12.08
N ALA A 58 8.75 6.52 11.92
CA ALA A 58 7.74 5.95 12.78
C ALA A 58 8.00 4.46 13.02
N GLN A 59 7.54 3.97 14.14
CA GLN A 59 7.68 2.59 14.55
C GLN A 59 6.33 2.05 15.01
N ALA A 60 5.99 0.85 14.59
CA ALA A 60 4.81 0.15 15.05
C ALA A 60 5.04 -1.35 15.11
N ASP A 61 4.30 -1.99 15.98
CA ASP A 61 4.19 -3.43 16.06
C ASP A 61 2.71 -3.85 16.03
N TYR A 62 2.44 -4.99 15.43
CA TYR A 62 1.10 -5.54 15.38
C TYR A 62 1.10 -7.04 15.54
N ARG A 63 0.23 -7.53 16.42
CA ARG A 63 -0.02 -8.96 16.63
C ARG A 63 -1.38 -9.34 16.06
N HIS A 64 -1.38 -10.09 14.97
CA HIS A 64 -2.58 -10.74 14.48
C HIS A 64 -2.77 -12.07 15.21
N LYS A 65 -3.85 -12.17 15.96
CA LYS A 65 -4.24 -13.41 16.65
C LYS A 65 -5.72 -13.64 16.45
N LYS A 66 -6.07 -14.77 15.88
CA LYS A 66 -7.46 -15.22 15.74
C LYS A 66 -7.55 -16.68 16.15
N GLN A 67 -8.50 -16.97 17.01
CA GLN A 67 -8.76 -18.31 17.50
C GLN A 67 -10.27 -18.54 17.43
N SER A 68 -10.70 -19.32 16.45
CA SER A 68 -12.11 -19.68 16.26
C SER A 68 -12.19 -21.13 15.83
N GLY A 69 -12.43 -22.04 16.78
CA GLY A 69 -12.78 -23.44 16.58
C GLY A 69 -12.00 -24.15 15.44
N GLY A 70 -10.74 -24.55 15.66
CA GLY A 70 -9.88 -25.17 14.67
C GLY A 70 -8.47 -24.59 14.66
N ALA A 71 -7.77 -24.67 13.54
CA ALA A 71 -6.44 -24.07 13.37
C ALA A 71 -6.54 -22.55 13.57
N GLY A 72 -5.78 -22.01 14.52
CA GLY A 72 -5.70 -20.60 14.80
C GLY A 72 -4.94 -19.81 13.74
N GLN A 73 -4.90 -18.50 13.90
CA GLN A 73 -4.05 -17.59 13.13
C GLN A 73 -3.17 -16.80 14.09
N PHE A 74 -1.87 -16.75 13.83
CA PHE A 74 -0.94 -15.97 14.62
C PHE A 74 0.20 -15.42 13.77
N GLY A 75 0.48 -14.14 13.93
CA GLY A 75 1.64 -13.47 13.36
C GLY A 75 1.87 -12.13 14.03
N GLU A 76 3.08 -11.88 14.48
CA GLU A 76 3.47 -10.60 15.07
C GLU A 76 4.64 -10.01 14.30
N VAL A 77 4.52 -8.74 13.92
CA VAL A 77 5.50 -8.01 13.12
C VAL A 77 5.81 -6.69 13.80
N HIS A 78 7.09 -6.42 13.97
CA HIS A 78 7.60 -5.13 14.44
C HIS A 78 8.33 -4.45 13.28
N MET A 79 7.93 -3.25 12.93
CA MET A 79 8.49 -2.51 11.83
C MET A 79 8.81 -1.05 12.14
N VAL A 80 9.73 -0.54 11.37
CA VAL A 80 10.06 0.88 11.25
C VAL A 80 9.72 1.31 9.84
N ILE A 81 9.14 2.49 9.72
CA ILE A 81 8.96 3.15 8.43
C ILE A 81 9.59 4.53 8.45
N GLU A 82 10.13 4.96 7.33
CA GLU A 82 10.72 6.28 7.17
C GLU A 82 10.55 6.79 5.74
N PRO A 83 10.62 8.11 5.51
CA PRO A 83 10.58 8.67 4.17
C PRO A 83 11.74 8.14 3.32
N TYR A 84 11.47 7.89 2.04
CA TYR A 84 12.49 7.56 1.06
C TYR A 84 12.62 8.68 0.03
N GLU A 85 13.85 9.07 -0.25
CA GLU A 85 14.20 9.97 -1.35
C GLU A 85 15.28 9.32 -2.20
N GLU A 86 15.16 9.45 -3.51
CA GLU A 86 16.16 8.89 -4.43
C GLU A 86 17.51 9.52 -4.19
N GLY A 87 18.55 8.68 -4.10
CA GLY A 87 19.92 9.12 -3.81
C GLY A 87 20.25 9.36 -2.34
N MET A 88 19.30 9.14 -1.41
CA MET A 88 19.62 9.23 0.01
C MET A 88 20.55 8.09 0.44
N PRO A 89 21.42 8.32 1.46
CA PRO A 89 22.32 7.30 1.98
C PRO A 89 21.57 6.08 2.47
N GLU A 90 22.10 4.90 2.15
CA GLU A 90 21.57 3.65 2.69
C GLU A 90 22.05 3.48 4.14
N PRO A 91 21.15 3.23 5.10
CA PRO A 91 21.57 2.88 6.44
C PRO A 91 22.20 1.48 6.42
N THR A 92 23.26 1.30 7.17
CA THR A 92 23.87 -0.02 7.41
C THR A 92 23.20 -0.74 8.58
N THR A 93 22.63 0.02 9.50
CA THR A 93 21.94 -0.46 10.69
C THR A 93 20.78 0.47 11.03
N TYR A 94 19.74 -0.08 11.63
CA TYR A 94 18.68 0.68 12.28
C TYR A 94 18.87 0.63 13.79
N LYS A 95 18.89 1.79 14.44
CA LYS A 95 18.95 1.90 15.89
C LYS A 95 17.55 1.87 16.48
N ILE A 96 17.18 0.75 17.07
CA ILE A 96 15.84 0.51 17.59
C ILE A 96 15.96 0.14 19.07
N GLY A 97 15.39 0.97 19.94
CA GLY A 97 15.47 0.74 21.40
C GLY A 97 16.90 0.69 21.97
N GLY A 98 17.85 1.36 21.31
CA GLY A 98 19.26 1.33 21.69
C GLY A 98 20.05 0.14 21.16
N VAL A 99 19.42 -0.75 20.40
CA VAL A 99 20.06 -1.91 19.76
C VAL A 99 20.25 -1.63 18.27
N ASP A 100 21.43 -1.93 17.76
CA ASP A 100 21.71 -1.81 16.32
C ASP A 100 21.22 -3.08 15.58
N SER A 101 20.17 -2.91 14.78
CA SER A 101 19.63 -3.97 13.94
C SER A 101 20.29 -3.91 12.56
N LYS A 102 21.10 -4.93 12.25
CA LYS A 102 21.81 -5.04 10.97
C LYS A 102 20.85 -5.49 9.88
N MET A 103 20.90 -4.82 8.74
CA MET A 103 20.13 -5.22 7.56
C MET A 103 20.77 -6.42 6.87
N SER A 104 19.96 -7.43 6.56
CA SER A 104 20.40 -8.63 5.87
C SER A 104 20.03 -8.65 4.40
N ILE A 105 18.84 -8.20 4.05
CA ILE A 105 18.29 -8.22 2.69
C ILE A 105 17.62 -6.88 2.40
N LYS A 106 17.94 -6.31 1.23
CA LYS A 106 17.31 -5.12 0.68
C LYS A 106 16.56 -5.49 -0.59
N GLU A 107 15.33 -5.04 -0.70
CA GLU A 107 14.52 -5.14 -1.90
C GLU A 107 13.94 -3.77 -2.26
N GLU A 108 14.02 -3.37 -3.53
CA GLU A 108 13.43 -2.15 -4.04
C GLU A 108 12.33 -2.47 -5.04
N TYR A 109 11.21 -1.75 -4.92
CA TYR A 109 10.06 -1.92 -5.81
C TYR A 109 9.66 -0.57 -6.40
N ASP A 110 9.60 -0.51 -7.73
CA ASP A 110 8.98 0.59 -8.44
C ASP A 110 7.45 0.42 -8.38
N LEU A 111 6.78 1.42 -7.83
CA LEU A 111 5.34 1.36 -7.66
C LEU A 111 4.61 1.71 -8.96
N PRO A 112 3.55 1.00 -9.36
CA PRO A 112 2.81 1.29 -10.59
C PRO A 112 2.24 2.71 -10.66
N TRP A 113 1.97 3.33 -9.51
CA TRP A 113 1.46 4.70 -9.39
C TRP A 113 2.55 5.76 -9.18
N GLY A 114 3.80 5.39 -9.38
CA GLY A 114 4.97 6.24 -9.20
C GLY A 114 5.58 6.17 -7.80
N GLY A 115 6.87 6.46 -7.71
CA GLY A 115 7.66 6.34 -6.50
C GLY A 115 8.12 4.92 -6.20
N LYS A 116 8.74 4.75 -5.05
CA LYS A 116 9.34 3.48 -4.64
C LYS A 116 8.89 3.02 -3.26
N LEU A 117 8.94 1.72 -3.05
CA LEU A 117 8.96 1.05 -1.76
C LEU A 117 10.32 0.37 -1.61
N VAL A 118 11.04 0.72 -0.54
CA VAL A 118 12.28 0.04 -0.17
C VAL A 118 12.03 -0.80 1.07
N PHE A 119 12.32 -2.08 0.98
CA PHE A 119 12.03 -3.05 2.03
C PHE A 119 13.32 -3.68 2.54
N TYR A 120 13.52 -3.64 3.84
CA TYR A 120 14.66 -4.25 4.52
C TYR A 120 14.21 -5.35 5.46
N ASN A 121 14.89 -6.49 5.38
CA ASN A 121 14.80 -7.54 6.37
C ASN A 121 15.95 -7.39 7.37
N CYS A 122 15.63 -7.10 8.62
CA CYS A 122 16.57 -6.99 9.73
C CYS A 122 16.34 -8.07 10.79
N ILE A 123 15.61 -9.13 10.45
CA ILE A 123 15.29 -10.23 11.37
C ILE A 123 16.57 -10.98 11.76
N VAL A 124 16.74 -11.20 13.05
CA VAL A 124 17.83 -11.97 13.65
C VAL A 124 17.26 -13.15 14.43
N GLY A 125 17.98 -14.27 14.41
CA GLY A 125 17.63 -15.45 15.21
C GLY A 125 16.38 -16.21 14.76
N GLY A 126 15.87 -15.96 13.56
CA GLY A 126 14.75 -16.71 12.98
C GLY A 126 13.42 -16.54 13.71
N VAL A 127 13.20 -15.42 14.40
CA VAL A 127 11.94 -15.11 15.12
C VAL A 127 10.73 -15.05 14.18
N ILE A 128 10.97 -14.73 12.90
CA ILE A 128 10.05 -14.94 11.78
C ILE A 128 10.78 -15.75 10.73
N GLU A 129 10.21 -16.85 10.28
CA GLU A 129 10.77 -17.64 9.18
C GLU A 129 10.81 -16.82 7.88
N ALA A 130 11.89 -16.95 7.12
CA ALA A 130 12.08 -16.21 5.87
C ALA A 130 10.94 -16.41 4.86
N ARG A 131 10.27 -17.56 4.87
CA ARG A 131 9.11 -17.84 4.01
C ARG A 131 7.92 -16.92 4.22
N PHE A 132 7.82 -16.26 5.37
CA PHE A 132 6.72 -15.32 5.68
C PHE A 132 7.03 -13.87 5.28
N MET A 133 8.26 -13.54 4.95
CA MET A 133 8.63 -12.18 4.53
C MET A 133 7.88 -11.70 3.28
N PRO A 134 7.70 -12.52 2.23
CA PRO A 134 6.87 -12.13 1.09
C PRO A 134 5.41 -11.82 1.44
N ALA A 135 4.85 -12.53 2.42
CA ALA A 135 3.48 -12.26 2.89
C ALA A 135 3.37 -10.91 3.61
N ILE A 136 4.34 -10.57 4.46
CA ILE A 136 4.44 -9.27 5.13
C ILE A 136 4.54 -8.15 4.10
N LEU A 137 5.43 -8.29 3.12
CA LEU A 137 5.59 -7.33 2.02
C LEU A 137 4.29 -7.14 1.23
N LYS A 138 3.61 -8.24 0.90
CA LYS A 138 2.32 -8.19 0.20
C LYS A 138 1.27 -7.40 1.00
N GLY A 139 1.18 -7.61 2.30
CA GLY A 139 0.29 -6.85 3.18
C GLY A 139 0.60 -5.35 3.20
N ILE A 140 1.88 -4.99 3.23
CA ILE A 140 2.34 -3.60 3.14
C ILE A 140 1.94 -2.97 1.81
N MET A 141 2.20 -3.65 0.69
CA MET A 141 1.86 -3.16 -0.65
C MET A 141 0.34 -2.99 -0.85
N GLU A 142 -0.46 -3.92 -0.35
CA GLU A 142 -1.93 -3.79 -0.35
C GLU A 142 -2.40 -2.55 0.41
N LYS A 143 -1.75 -2.25 1.54
CA LYS A 143 -2.09 -1.05 2.31
C LYS A 143 -1.59 0.24 1.68
N MET A 144 -0.46 0.20 0.98
CA MET A 144 0.00 1.32 0.16
C MET A 144 -0.93 1.61 -1.02
N GLU A 145 -1.50 0.59 -1.64
CA GLU A 145 -2.49 0.75 -2.71
C GLU A 145 -3.81 1.37 -2.20
N GLU A 146 -4.21 1.06 -0.99
CA GLU A 146 -5.42 1.58 -0.36
C GLU A 146 -5.20 2.85 0.47
N GLY A 147 -3.98 3.23 0.74
CA GLY A 147 -3.57 4.40 1.52
C GLY A 147 -4.13 4.47 2.95
N PRO A 148 -3.26 4.53 3.97
CA PRO A 148 -3.70 4.49 5.37
C PRO A 148 -4.50 5.69 5.87
N LEU A 149 -4.34 6.86 5.23
CA LEU A 149 -4.97 8.11 5.67
C LEU A 149 -6.26 8.41 4.91
N THR A 150 -6.18 8.54 3.60
CA THR A 150 -7.28 9.00 2.74
C THR A 150 -7.74 7.96 1.73
N GLY A 151 -7.06 6.82 1.65
CA GLY A 151 -7.27 5.80 0.64
C GLY A 151 -6.57 6.09 -0.69
N SER A 152 -5.76 7.14 -0.76
CA SER A 152 -4.92 7.45 -1.92
C SER A 152 -3.66 6.58 -1.92
N TYR A 153 -3.09 6.30 -3.10
CA TYR A 153 -1.86 5.51 -3.17
C TYR A 153 -0.71 6.13 -2.36
N ALA A 154 -0.06 5.31 -1.52
CA ALA A 154 1.13 5.71 -0.78
C ALA A 154 2.40 5.42 -1.58
N ARG A 155 3.43 6.27 -1.43
CA ARG A 155 4.69 6.15 -2.16
C ARG A 155 5.89 6.65 -1.36
N ASP A 156 7.09 6.31 -1.83
CA ASP A 156 8.37 6.81 -1.32
C ASP A 156 8.56 6.54 0.18
N ILE A 157 8.48 5.26 0.53
CA ILE A 157 8.60 4.79 1.90
C ILE A 157 9.65 3.70 1.98
N ARG A 158 10.45 3.75 3.01
CA ARG A 158 11.41 2.73 3.40
C ARG A 158 10.88 2.00 4.63
N VAL A 159 10.79 0.68 4.55
CA VAL A 159 10.26 -0.19 5.60
C VAL A 159 11.34 -1.15 6.06
N CYS A 160 11.54 -1.27 7.37
CA CYS A 160 12.41 -2.25 7.97
C CYS A 160 11.61 -3.16 8.92
N ILE A 161 11.65 -4.46 8.70
CA ILE A 161 11.12 -5.45 9.64
C ILE A 161 12.28 -5.92 10.52
N TYR A 162 12.23 -5.64 11.82
CA TYR A 162 13.34 -5.87 12.73
C TYR A 162 13.09 -6.93 13.79
N ASP A 163 11.83 -7.22 14.09
CA ASP A 163 11.45 -8.23 15.09
C ASP A 163 10.05 -8.76 14.83
N GLY A 164 9.64 -9.74 15.59
CA GLY A 164 8.31 -10.32 15.54
C GLY A 164 8.19 -11.59 16.36
N LYS A 165 7.07 -12.25 16.19
CA LYS A 165 6.80 -13.54 16.83
C LYS A 165 6.05 -14.46 15.89
N MET A 166 6.38 -15.74 16.00
CA MET A 166 5.78 -16.83 15.26
C MET A 166 5.28 -17.89 16.24
N HIS A 167 4.18 -18.55 15.90
CA HIS A 167 3.68 -19.72 16.62
C HIS A 167 3.86 -20.96 15.75
N PRO A 168 4.41 -22.07 16.27
CA PRO A 168 4.74 -23.25 15.45
C PRO A 168 3.57 -23.87 14.69
N VAL A 169 2.36 -23.76 15.22
CA VAL A 169 1.15 -24.38 14.63
C VAL A 169 0.25 -23.34 13.92
N ASP A 170 0.07 -22.15 14.51
CA ASP A 170 -0.94 -21.19 14.08
C ASP A 170 -0.41 -20.13 13.12
N SER A 171 0.89 -20.06 12.88
CA SER A 171 1.48 -19.11 11.95
C SER A 171 1.34 -19.56 10.50
N ASN A 172 0.80 -18.68 9.66
CA ASN A 172 0.63 -18.90 8.24
C ASN A 172 0.80 -17.58 7.47
N GLU A 173 0.81 -17.65 6.14
CA GLU A 173 0.99 -16.47 5.28
C GLU A 173 -0.09 -15.40 5.49
N ILE A 174 -1.34 -15.80 5.68
CA ILE A 174 -2.46 -14.87 5.89
C ILE A 174 -2.25 -14.08 7.18
N SER A 175 -1.82 -14.74 8.25
CA SER A 175 -1.54 -14.09 9.54
C SER A 175 -0.47 -13.02 9.42
N PHE A 176 0.63 -13.31 8.73
CA PHE A 176 1.72 -12.36 8.53
C PHE A 176 1.38 -11.26 7.52
N ARG A 177 0.59 -11.56 6.50
CA ARG A 177 0.07 -10.55 5.58
C ARG A 177 -0.79 -9.50 6.31
N LEU A 178 -1.70 -9.96 7.15
CA LEU A 178 -2.55 -9.08 7.97
C LEU A 178 -1.75 -8.33 9.03
N ALA A 179 -0.79 -8.99 9.69
CA ALA A 179 0.08 -8.33 10.66
C ALA A 179 0.92 -7.20 9.99
N GLY A 180 1.52 -7.46 8.85
CA GLY A 180 2.26 -6.46 8.09
C GLY A 180 1.39 -5.30 7.63
N ARG A 181 0.20 -5.58 7.11
CA ARG A 181 -0.77 -4.57 6.68
C ARG A 181 -1.19 -3.65 7.84
N HIS A 182 -1.50 -4.20 8.99
CA HIS A 182 -1.94 -3.42 10.15
C HIS A 182 -0.80 -2.66 10.81
N ALA A 183 0.36 -3.28 10.99
CA ALA A 183 1.54 -2.60 11.54
C ALA A 183 1.94 -1.40 10.67
N PHE A 184 1.95 -1.56 9.35
CA PHE A 184 2.21 -0.46 8.42
C PHE A 184 1.16 0.66 8.55
N SER A 185 -0.12 0.31 8.64
CA SER A 185 -1.19 1.30 8.82
C SER A 185 -1.05 2.08 10.12
N GLU A 186 -0.64 1.43 11.22
CA GLU A 186 -0.42 2.07 12.50
C GLU A 186 0.81 2.99 12.49
N ALA A 187 1.91 2.54 11.89
CA ALA A 187 3.13 3.34 11.77
C ALA A 187 2.93 4.58 10.89
N PHE A 188 2.04 4.50 9.90
CA PHE A 188 1.78 5.58 8.95
C PHE A 188 0.95 6.73 9.54
N ARG A 189 0.20 6.49 10.60
CA ARG A 189 -0.65 7.48 11.29
C ARG A 189 0.09 8.29 12.34
#